data_9eb8366a3faefb84837c814b73c4c2b0
#
_entry.id   9eb8366a3faefb84837c814b73c4c2b0
#
_cell.length_a   1.000
_cell.length_b   1.000
_cell.length_c   1.000
_cell.angle_alpha   90.00
_cell.angle_beta   90.00
_cell.angle_gamma   90.00
#
_symmetry.space_group_name_H-M   'P 1'
#
loop_
_entity.id
_entity.type
_entity.pdbx_description
1 polymer ?
#
loop_
_entity_poly.entity_id
_entity_poly.type
_entity_poly.pdbx_seq_one_letter_code
_entity_poly.pdbx_strand_id
1 'polypeptide(L)'
;MPSPTEVIMARVIGLDELPHESHSHEFVGADHEDVPFSIILVHSRPGVGPKLHRHPYAEVFLVESGEATFQIGDEQLVVPAGHVVVSPPGEAHGFVNSGAGELRLVAVHAAGRFDTEWLAGPDPVWSSKPD
;
A
#
# COMPACT_ATOMS: atom_id res chain seq x y z
N MET A 1 13.49 3.16 22.23
CA MET A 1 12.68 3.39 23.43
C MET A 1 12.99 4.76 23.99
N PRO A 2 12.00 5.57 24.27
CA PRO A 2 12.23 6.83 24.96
C PRO A 2 12.70 6.57 26.39
N SER A 3 13.43 7.52 26.95
CA SER A 3 13.83 7.42 28.36
C SER A 3 12.61 7.58 29.25
N PRO A 4 12.67 7.09 30.51
CA PRO A 4 11.55 7.24 31.44
C PRO A 4 11.15 8.68 31.71
N THR A 5 12.03 9.65 31.40
CA THR A 5 11.75 11.08 31.59
C THR A 5 11.15 11.74 30.37
N GLU A 6 11.11 11.04 29.23
CA GLU A 6 10.52 11.59 28.03
C GLU A 6 9.00 11.42 28.04
N VAL A 7 8.33 12.42 27.48
CA VAL A 7 6.88 12.41 27.33
C VAL A 7 6.57 12.25 25.85
N ILE A 8 5.91 11.12 25.50
CA ILE A 8 5.45 10.86 24.15
C ILE A 8 4.01 11.30 24.07
N MET A 9 3.74 12.30 23.25
CA MET A 9 2.39 12.83 23.07
C MET A 9 1.71 12.11 21.93
N ALA A 10 0.42 11.84 22.09
CA ALA A 10 -0.40 11.42 20.97
C ALA A 10 -0.41 12.53 19.92
N ARG A 11 -0.41 12.15 18.66
CA ARG A 11 -0.39 13.11 17.56
C ARG A 11 -1.54 12.84 16.62
N VAL A 12 -2.11 13.92 16.10
CA VAL A 12 -3.13 13.88 15.05
C VAL A 12 -2.53 14.52 13.81
N ILE A 13 -2.50 13.77 12.71
CA ILE A 13 -1.86 14.20 11.48
C ILE A 13 -2.91 14.21 10.39
N GLY A 14 -3.10 15.38 9.75
CA GLY A 14 -3.98 15.46 8.59
C GLY A 14 -3.35 14.77 7.38
N LEU A 15 -4.16 14.17 6.53
CA LEU A 15 -3.64 13.50 5.33
C LEU A 15 -2.86 14.46 4.45
N ASP A 16 -3.27 15.72 4.40
CA ASP A 16 -2.59 16.74 3.60
C ASP A 16 -1.20 17.10 4.14
N GLU A 17 -0.87 16.67 5.36
CA GLU A 17 0.47 16.86 5.93
C GLU A 17 1.40 15.71 5.61
N LEU A 18 0.89 14.61 5.06
CA LEU A 18 1.69 13.44 4.69
C LEU A 18 2.19 13.58 3.26
N PRO A 19 3.32 12.94 2.92
CA PRO A 19 3.70 12.78 1.53
C PRO A 19 2.55 12.19 0.74
N HIS A 20 2.29 12.74 -0.44
CA HIS A 20 1.17 12.25 -1.26
C HIS A 20 1.47 12.43 -2.73
N GLU A 21 0.77 11.63 -3.51
CA GLU A 21 0.73 11.72 -4.95
C GLU A 21 -0.73 11.75 -5.39
N SER A 22 -0.99 11.66 -6.69
CA SER A 22 -2.36 11.82 -7.19
C SER A 22 -3.33 10.75 -6.69
N HIS A 23 -2.81 9.57 -6.32
CA HIS A 23 -3.64 8.43 -5.94
C HIS A 23 -3.33 7.86 -4.55
N SER A 24 -2.45 8.50 -3.79
CA SER A 24 -2.04 7.93 -2.51
C SER A 24 -1.54 8.98 -1.53
N HIS A 25 -1.66 8.64 -0.25
CA HIS A 25 -0.99 9.32 0.85
C HIS A 25 -0.16 8.29 1.60
N GLU A 26 1.00 8.69 2.10
CA GLU A 26 1.95 7.77 2.70
C GLU A 26 2.28 8.15 4.14
N PHE A 27 2.06 7.19 5.04
CA PHE A 27 2.54 7.30 6.41
C PHE A 27 3.80 6.45 6.53
N VAL A 28 4.96 7.10 6.66
CA VAL A 28 6.24 6.41 6.81
C VAL A 28 6.54 6.31 8.31
N GLY A 29 6.47 5.11 8.87
CA GLY A 29 6.57 4.91 10.31
C GLY A 29 7.85 5.46 10.93
N ALA A 30 8.98 5.32 10.21
CA ALA A 30 10.26 5.82 10.71
C ALA A 30 10.27 7.33 10.93
N ASP A 31 9.42 8.07 10.26
CA ASP A 31 9.31 9.52 10.41
C ASP A 31 8.37 9.94 11.55
N HIS A 32 7.77 8.96 12.24
CA HIS A 32 6.77 9.19 13.27
C HIS A 32 7.08 8.35 14.51
N GLU A 33 8.11 8.74 15.27
CA GLU A 33 8.51 8.06 16.51
C GLU A 33 8.90 6.59 16.27
N ASP A 34 9.49 6.30 15.11
CA ASP A 34 9.93 4.94 14.76
C ASP A 34 8.81 3.89 14.88
N VAL A 35 7.63 4.23 14.40
CA VAL A 35 6.56 3.25 14.27
C VAL A 35 7.02 2.15 13.33
N PRO A 36 6.95 0.86 13.72
CA PRO A 36 7.56 -0.23 12.96
C PRO A 36 6.74 -0.72 11.77
N PHE A 37 5.89 0.12 11.22
CA PHE A 37 5.16 -0.16 9.99
C PHE A 37 4.89 1.13 9.24
N SER A 38 4.51 1.00 7.98
CA SER A 38 4.15 2.15 7.15
C SER A 38 2.84 1.85 6.44
N ILE A 39 2.12 2.89 6.07
CA ILE A 39 0.78 2.75 5.50
C ILE A 39 0.70 3.59 4.22
N ILE A 40 0.13 2.98 3.19
CA ILE A 40 -0.26 3.73 1.99
C ILE A 40 -1.79 3.73 1.95
N LEU A 41 -2.35 4.92 1.89
CA LEU A 41 -3.79 5.12 1.74
C LEU A 41 -4.05 5.40 0.26
N VAL A 42 -4.69 4.47 -0.41
CA VAL A 42 -4.92 4.51 -1.85
C VAL A 42 -6.35 4.99 -2.13
N HIS A 43 -6.46 5.90 -3.09
CA HIS A 43 -7.75 6.33 -3.65
C HIS A 43 -7.52 6.50 -5.15
N SER A 44 -7.97 5.55 -5.94
CA SER A 44 -7.65 5.53 -7.35
C SER A 44 -8.89 5.34 -8.23
N ARG A 45 -8.79 5.91 -9.44
CA ARG A 45 -9.82 5.75 -10.46
C ARG A 45 -9.65 4.40 -11.17
N PRO A 46 -10.68 3.95 -11.90
CA PRO A 46 -10.58 2.70 -12.65
C PRO A 46 -9.35 2.66 -13.56
N GLY A 47 -8.72 1.49 -13.62
CA GLY A 47 -7.56 1.23 -14.47
C GLY A 47 -6.23 1.62 -13.87
N VAL A 48 -6.19 2.19 -12.66
CA VAL A 48 -4.95 2.67 -12.03
C VAL A 48 -4.53 1.74 -10.92
N GLY A 49 -3.23 1.51 -10.81
CA GLY A 49 -2.62 0.71 -9.75
C GLY A 49 -1.12 0.50 -10.02
N PRO A 50 -0.37 0.07 -9.02
CA PRO A 50 1.07 -0.12 -9.16
C PRO A 50 1.38 -1.37 -9.97
N LYS A 51 2.43 -1.28 -10.79
CA LYS A 51 2.97 -2.43 -11.52
C LYS A 51 3.59 -3.43 -10.56
N LEU A 52 3.97 -4.57 -11.09
CA LEU A 52 4.60 -5.63 -10.29
C LEU A 52 5.86 -5.14 -9.59
N HIS A 53 5.95 -5.45 -8.32
CA HIS A 53 7.07 -5.11 -7.46
C HIS A 53 7.09 -6.09 -6.28
N ARG A 54 8.09 -6.01 -5.45
CA ARG A 54 8.17 -6.81 -4.23
C ARG A 54 8.86 -6.06 -3.12
N HIS A 55 8.64 -6.55 -1.90
CA HIS A 55 9.24 -6.01 -0.68
C HIS A 55 9.86 -7.16 0.11
N PRO A 56 10.91 -6.92 0.90
CA PRO A 56 11.48 -7.96 1.76
C PRO A 56 10.63 -8.26 3.00
N TYR A 57 9.50 -7.60 3.15
CA TYR A 57 8.58 -7.73 4.29
C TYR A 57 7.17 -8.03 3.78
N ALA A 58 6.30 -8.45 4.70
CA ALA A 58 4.90 -8.71 4.36
C ALA A 58 4.12 -7.41 4.17
N GLU A 59 3.14 -7.45 3.29
CA GLU A 59 2.20 -6.35 3.11
C GLU A 59 0.78 -6.87 3.21
N VAL A 60 -0.07 -6.11 3.89
CA VAL A 60 -1.48 -6.46 4.06
C VAL A 60 -2.32 -5.34 3.47
N PHE A 61 -3.27 -5.72 2.63
CA PHE A 61 -4.16 -4.77 1.96
C PHE A 61 -5.57 -4.95 2.48
N LEU A 62 -6.24 -3.85 2.78
CA LEU A 62 -7.66 -3.85 3.11
C LEU A 62 -8.39 -3.07 2.02
N VAL A 63 -9.26 -3.74 1.28
CA VAL A 63 -10.12 -3.07 0.29
C VAL A 63 -11.34 -2.54 1.03
N GLU A 64 -11.44 -1.23 1.13
CA GLU A 64 -12.52 -0.58 1.87
C GLU A 64 -13.73 -0.29 0.99
N SER A 65 -13.48 0.09 -0.27
CA SER A 65 -14.52 0.51 -1.20
C SER A 65 -14.07 0.23 -2.62
N GLY A 66 -14.97 -0.22 -3.46
CA GLY A 66 -14.66 -0.58 -4.84
C GLY A 66 -14.22 -2.03 -4.98
N GLU A 67 -13.45 -2.28 -6.03
CA GLU A 67 -12.95 -3.61 -6.35
C GLU A 67 -11.55 -3.49 -6.92
N ALA A 68 -10.66 -4.35 -6.47
CA ALA A 68 -9.29 -4.42 -6.98
C ALA A 68 -8.99 -5.81 -7.49
N THR A 69 -8.20 -5.88 -8.56
CA THR A 69 -7.65 -7.15 -9.03
C THR A 69 -6.17 -7.18 -8.69
N PHE A 70 -5.78 -8.17 -7.90
CA PHE A 70 -4.41 -8.35 -7.44
C PHE A 70 -3.72 -9.43 -8.25
N GLN A 71 -2.44 -9.18 -8.52
CA GLN A 71 -1.51 -10.21 -8.95
C GLN A 71 -0.61 -10.49 -7.75
N ILE A 72 -0.62 -11.73 -7.24
CA ILE A 72 0.25 -12.17 -6.15
C ILE A 72 0.96 -13.44 -6.63
N GLY A 73 2.26 -13.35 -6.88
CA GLY A 73 2.97 -14.44 -7.53
C GLY A 73 2.29 -14.79 -8.85
N ASP A 74 1.89 -16.03 -9.00
CA ASP A 74 1.21 -16.52 -10.22
C ASP A 74 -0.31 -16.41 -10.13
N GLU A 75 -0.84 -15.95 -9.00
CA GLU A 75 -2.29 -15.89 -8.81
C GLU A 75 -2.83 -14.51 -9.17
N GLN A 76 -3.99 -14.51 -9.79
CA GLN A 76 -4.75 -13.30 -10.06
C GLN A 76 -6.06 -13.38 -9.27
N LEU A 77 -6.29 -12.39 -8.42
CA LEU A 77 -7.39 -12.42 -7.46
C LEU A 77 -8.25 -11.16 -7.62
N VAL A 78 -9.54 -11.36 -7.80
CA VAL A 78 -10.50 -10.25 -7.82
C VAL A 78 -11.03 -10.08 -6.40
N VAL A 79 -10.81 -8.90 -5.82
CA VAL A 79 -11.07 -8.65 -4.39
C VAL A 79 -12.06 -7.50 -4.25
N PRO A 80 -13.27 -7.78 -3.81
CA PRO A 80 -14.26 -6.74 -3.54
C PRO A 80 -14.02 -6.10 -2.18
N ALA A 81 -14.74 -5.02 -1.92
CA ALA A 81 -14.69 -4.32 -0.64
C ALA A 81 -14.97 -5.28 0.52
N GLY A 82 -14.36 -4.99 1.66
CA GLY A 82 -14.57 -5.77 2.87
C GLY A 82 -13.65 -6.99 3.00
N HIS A 83 -12.59 -7.06 2.20
CA HIS A 83 -11.65 -8.19 2.21
C HIS A 83 -10.23 -7.73 2.45
N VAL A 84 -9.46 -8.59 3.08
CA VAL A 84 -8.03 -8.39 3.33
C VAL A 84 -7.23 -9.36 2.45
N VAL A 85 -6.15 -8.83 1.86
CA VAL A 85 -5.21 -9.62 1.05
C VAL A 85 -3.86 -9.57 1.74
N VAL A 86 -3.20 -10.72 1.83
CA VAL A 86 -1.84 -10.79 2.40
C VAL A 86 -0.87 -11.14 1.29
N SER A 87 0.17 -10.30 1.13
CA SER A 87 1.29 -10.59 0.26
C SER A 87 2.48 -10.97 1.12
N PRO A 88 3.00 -12.20 1.02
CA PRO A 88 4.14 -12.64 1.83
C PRO A 88 5.42 -11.87 1.49
N PRO A 89 6.42 -11.88 2.39
CA PRO A 89 7.73 -11.29 2.08
C PRO A 89 8.32 -11.85 0.80
N GLY A 90 8.87 -10.99 -0.03
CA GLY A 90 9.57 -11.38 -1.25
C GLY A 90 8.69 -11.76 -2.43
N GLU A 91 7.39 -11.87 -2.24
CA GLU A 91 6.48 -12.25 -3.31
C GLU A 91 6.19 -11.09 -4.24
N ALA A 92 6.29 -11.30 -5.52
CA ALA A 92 5.94 -10.29 -6.52
C ALA A 92 4.44 -10.01 -6.48
N HIS A 93 4.05 -8.74 -6.47
CA HIS A 93 2.65 -8.38 -6.46
C HIS A 93 2.40 -7.02 -7.12
N GLY A 94 1.16 -6.80 -7.44
CA GLY A 94 0.63 -5.54 -7.93
C GLY A 94 -0.87 -5.61 -7.90
N PHE A 95 -1.54 -4.49 -8.15
CA PHE A 95 -3.00 -4.47 -8.22
C PHE A 95 -3.47 -3.33 -9.11
N VAL A 96 -4.73 -3.39 -9.47
CA VAL A 96 -5.38 -2.35 -10.25
C VAL A 96 -6.81 -2.15 -9.75
N ASN A 97 -7.30 -0.93 -9.85
CA ASN A 97 -8.73 -0.69 -9.69
C ASN A 97 -9.44 -1.31 -10.89
N SER A 98 -10.11 -2.44 -10.67
CA SER A 98 -10.85 -3.16 -11.71
C SER A 98 -12.35 -2.91 -11.64
N GLY A 99 -12.78 -2.03 -10.75
CA GLY A 99 -14.18 -1.64 -10.63
C GLY A 99 -14.55 -0.48 -11.52
N ALA A 100 -15.80 -0.05 -11.42
CA ALA A 100 -16.34 1.05 -12.20
C ALA A 100 -16.23 2.40 -11.51
N GLY A 101 -15.98 2.42 -10.20
CA GLY A 101 -15.87 3.62 -9.39
C GLY A 101 -14.51 3.74 -8.70
N GLU A 102 -14.44 4.64 -7.75
CA GLU A 102 -13.21 4.84 -6.98
C GLU A 102 -12.87 3.63 -6.13
N LEU A 103 -11.60 3.25 -6.13
CA LEU A 103 -11.06 2.24 -5.23
C LEU A 103 -10.49 2.94 -4.00
N ARG A 104 -10.90 2.51 -2.81
CA ARG A 104 -10.28 2.91 -1.55
C ARG A 104 -9.67 1.69 -0.90
N LEU A 105 -8.39 1.78 -0.63
CA LEU A 105 -7.61 0.65 -0.14
C LEU A 105 -6.56 1.15 0.84
N VAL A 106 -6.35 0.40 1.92
CA VAL A 106 -5.29 0.66 2.89
C VAL A 106 -4.27 -0.45 2.74
N ALA A 107 -3.01 -0.07 2.49
CA ALA A 107 -1.91 -1.03 2.40
C ALA A 107 -0.98 -0.81 3.59
N VAL A 108 -0.75 -1.87 4.38
CA VAL A 108 0.12 -1.82 5.56
C VAL A 108 1.39 -2.59 5.24
N HIS A 109 2.51 -1.89 5.29
CA HIS A 109 3.85 -2.43 5.08
C HIS A 109 4.48 -2.75 6.43
N ALA A 110 4.97 -3.97 6.61
CA ALA A 110 5.55 -4.40 7.88
C ALA A 110 7.00 -3.90 8.04
N ALA A 111 7.20 -2.62 7.81
CA ALA A 111 8.50 -1.96 7.98
C ALA A 111 8.28 -0.46 8.19
N GLY A 112 9.20 0.17 8.91
CA GLY A 112 9.15 1.62 9.17
C GLY A 112 9.51 2.46 7.95
N ARG A 113 10.09 1.86 6.91
CA ARG A 113 10.38 2.52 5.63
C ARG A 113 9.99 1.62 4.50
N PHE A 114 9.62 2.21 3.39
CA PHE A 114 9.34 1.45 2.17
C PHE A 114 10.64 0.96 1.57
N ASP A 115 10.65 -0.31 1.19
CA ASP A 115 11.77 -0.94 0.48
C ASP A 115 11.17 -1.72 -0.66
N THR A 116 11.21 -1.15 -1.84
CA THR A 116 10.49 -1.66 -3.01
C THR A 116 11.45 -1.95 -4.15
N GLU A 117 11.38 -3.17 -4.66
CA GLU A 117 12.07 -3.54 -5.88
C GLU A 117 11.04 -3.62 -7.01
N TRP A 118 11.15 -2.72 -7.96
CA TRP A 118 10.29 -2.73 -9.15
C TRP A 118 10.81 -3.77 -10.12
N LEU A 119 9.92 -4.65 -10.55
CA LEU A 119 10.31 -5.78 -11.36
C LEU A 119 10.20 -5.46 -12.84
N ALA A 120 11.22 -5.85 -13.62
CA ALA A 120 11.14 -5.82 -15.06
C ALA A 120 10.37 -7.05 -15.53
N GLY A 121 9.68 -6.94 -16.66
CA GLY A 121 8.96 -8.06 -17.23
C GLY A 121 7.76 -7.60 -18.03
N PRO A 122 6.96 -8.55 -18.49
CA PRO A 122 5.74 -8.19 -19.19
C PRO A 122 4.86 -7.34 -18.29
N ASP A 123 4.29 -6.29 -18.84
CA ASP A 123 3.33 -5.50 -18.09
C ASP A 123 2.11 -6.35 -17.76
N PRO A 124 1.57 -6.17 -16.56
CA PRO A 124 0.30 -6.80 -16.25
C PRO A 124 -0.80 -6.22 -17.14
N VAL A 125 -1.94 -6.89 -17.15
CA VAL A 125 -3.08 -6.49 -17.98
C VAL A 125 -3.43 -5.02 -17.79
N TRP A 126 -3.29 -4.52 -16.59
CA TRP A 126 -3.61 -3.14 -16.26
C TRP A 126 -2.47 -2.17 -16.55
N SER A 127 -1.24 -2.61 -16.52
CA SER A 127 -0.06 -1.86 -16.96
C SER A 127 0.00 -0.41 -16.47
N SER A 128 -0.57 -0.13 -15.31
CA SER A 128 -0.59 1.21 -14.75
C SER A 128 0.76 1.62 -14.22
N LYS A 129 1.04 2.92 -14.26
CA LYS A 129 2.24 3.45 -13.64
C LYS A 129 2.01 3.65 -12.16
N PRO A 130 3.00 3.38 -11.32
CA PRO A 130 2.92 3.78 -9.92
C PRO A 130 2.89 5.30 -9.83
N ASP A 131 2.26 5.78 -8.81
CA ASP A 131 2.20 7.22 -8.52
C ASP A 131 3.51 7.74 -8.01
#